data_eff020e882cfbfda9d9e803ad766c6a4
#
_entry.id   eff020e882cfbfda9d9e803ad766c6a4
#
_cell.length_a   1.000
_cell.length_b   1.000
_cell.length_c   1.000
_cell.angle_alpha   90.00
_cell.angle_beta   90.00
_cell.angle_gamma   90.00
#
_symmetry.space_group_name_H-M   'P 1'
#
loop_
_entity.id
_entity.type
_entity.pdbx_description
1 polymer ?
#
loop_
_entity_poly.entity_id
_entity_poly.type
_entity_poly.pdbx_seq_one_letter_code
_entity_poly.pdbx_strand_id
1 'polypeptide(L)'
;MVMRYFGNKDQLFAAAADFDLQIPDLSDVDRKKLGSRLVAHFLDRWERDEALVVLLRSSTTNDEAAQRMRKIFSSQLRPVIAKLGGADAARRAGLIATQVLGLALCRYVLRLPPVVAMSHEEVVAWLGPTVQRYLDAPRPAT
;
A
#
# COMPACT_ATOMS: atom_id res chain seq x y z
N MET A 1 -15.63 17.35 24.46
CA MET A 1 -15.13 15.96 24.29
C MET A 1 -15.46 15.43 22.91
N VAL A 2 -16.74 15.35 22.56
CA VAL A 2 -17.16 14.88 21.23
C VAL A 2 -16.58 15.74 20.09
N MET A 3 -16.62 17.04 20.25
CA MET A 3 -16.05 17.95 19.24
C MET A 3 -14.55 17.79 19.08
N ARG A 4 -13.84 17.55 20.17
CA ARG A 4 -12.38 17.30 20.10
C ARG A 4 -12.08 16.00 19.34
N TYR A 5 -12.88 14.96 19.57
CA TYR A 5 -12.74 13.68 18.89
C TYR A 5 -12.98 13.82 17.37
N PHE A 6 -14.05 14.52 16.99
CA PHE A 6 -14.33 14.78 15.56
C PHE A 6 -13.24 15.64 14.92
N GLY A 7 -12.75 16.65 15.61
CA GLY A 7 -11.65 17.47 15.12
C GLY A 7 -10.42 16.65 14.84
N ASN A 8 -10.06 15.70 15.75
CA ASN A 8 -8.90 14.83 15.54
C ASN A 8 -9.09 13.90 14.35
N LYS A 9 -10.28 13.37 14.16
CA LYS A 9 -10.59 12.50 13.02
C LYS A 9 -10.49 13.27 11.71
N ASP A 10 -11.05 14.47 11.65
CA ASP A 10 -10.98 15.32 10.48
C ASP A 10 -9.54 15.73 10.17
N GLN A 11 -8.75 16.03 11.20
CA GLN A 11 -7.34 16.36 11.06
C GLN A 11 -6.54 15.16 10.53
N LEU A 12 -6.84 13.95 10.99
CA LEU A 12 -6.20 12.72 10.47
C LEU A 12 -6.54 12.50 9.01
N PHE A 13 -7.80 12.71 8.62
CA PHE A 13 -8.21 12.59 7.23
C PHE A 13 -7.56 13.65 6.35
N ALA A 14 -7.49 14.89 6.82
CA ALA A 14 -6.82 15.96 6.09
C ALA A 14 -5.33 15.68 5.93
N ALA A 15 -4.66 15.22 6.98
CA ALA A 15 -3.26 14.82 6.91
C ALA A 15 -3.06 13.66 5.93
N ALA A 16 -3.97 12.69 5.94
CA ALA A 16 -3.91 11.54 5.04
C ALA A 16 -4.18 11.93 3.59
N ALA A 17 -4.94 13.00 3.33
CA ALA A 17 -5.20 13.47 1.96
C ALA A 17 -3.91 13.88 1.25
N ASP A 18 -2.98 14.47 1.99
CA ASP A 18 -1.67 14.89 1.48
C ASP A 18 -0.59 13.86 1.82
N PHE A 19 -1.00 12.64 2.13
CA PHE A 19 -0.09 11.59 2.56
C PHE A 19 0.88 11.23 1.44
N ASP A 20 2.16 11.26 1.78
CA ASP A 20 3.22 10.85 0.87
C ASP A 20 3.65 9.41 1.19
N LEU A 21 3.44 8.51 0.24
CA LEU A 21 3.90 7.13 0.38
C LEU A 21 5.44 7.05 0.42
N GLN A 22 6.12 8.11 -0.01
CA GLN A 22 7.59 8.18 0.01
C GLN A 22 8.24 7.00 -0.70
N ILE A 23 7.62 6.54 -1.80
CA ILE A 23 8.18 5.44 -2.57
C ILE A 23 9.53 5.88 -3.14
N PRO A 24 10.62 5.16 -2.82
CA PRO A 24 11.94 5.57 -3.30
C PRO A 24 12.07 5.42 -4.81
N ASP A 25 13.07 6.07 -5.37
CA ASP A 25 13.43 5.85 -6.77
C ASP A 25 13.96 4.42 -6.91
N LEU A 26 13.25 3.62 -7.69
CA LEU A 26 13.55 2.21 -7.88
C LEU A 26 14.36 1.94 -9.15
N SER A 27 14.74 2.98 -9.90
CA SER A 27 15.44 2.83 -11.16
C SER A 27 16.81 2.17 -11.03
N ASP A 28 17.49 2.38 -9.90
CA ASP A 28 18.81 1.81 -9.63
C ASP A 28 18.75 0.48 -8.86
N VAL A 29 17.58 0.02 -8.52
CA VAL A 29 17.39 -1.25 -7.82
C VAL A 29 17.41 -2.40 -8.82
N ASP A 30 18.08 -3.49 -8.48
CA ASP A 30 18.02 -4.72 -9.27
C ASP A 30 16.56 -5.11 -9.50
N ARG A 31 16.18 -5.28 -10.77
CA ARG A 31 14.81 -5.56 -11.16
C ARG A 31 14.23 -6.75 -10.40
N LYS A 32 15.03 -7.75 -10.13
CA LYS A 32 14.59 -8.97 -9.42
C LYS A 32 14.25 -8.71 -7.95
N LYS A 33 14.66 -7.57 -7.41
CA LYS A 33 14.44 -7.20 -6.00
C LYS A 33 13.33 -6.16 -5.82
N LEU A 34 12.70 -5.71 -6.89
CA LEU A 34 11.70 -4.65 -6.83
C LEU A 34 10.50 -5.04 -5.96
N GLY A 35 10.00 -6.26 -6.14
CA GLY A 35 8.86 -6.74 -5.35
C GLY A 35 9.15 -6.74 -3.86
N SER A 36 10.29 -7.27 -3.47
CA SER A 36 10.71 -7.29 -2.06
C SER A 36 10.91 -5.89 -1.50
N ARG A 37 11.48 -5.00 -2.29
CA ARG A 37 11.67 -3.60 -1.88
C ARG A 37 10.34 -2.88 -1.66
N LEU A 38 9.39 -3.09 -2.55
CA LEU A 38 8.06 -2.49 -2.39
C LEU A 38 7.35 -3.01 -1.15
N VAL A 39 7.36 -4.32 -0.92
CA VAL A 39 6.71 -4.89 0.27
C VAL A 39 7.37 -4.36 1.55
N ALA A 40 8.69 -4.35 1.62
CA ALA A 40 9.42 -3.82 2.77
C ALA A 40 9.09 -2.35 3.02
N HIS A 41 9.02 -1.56 1.95
CA HIS A 41 8.69 -0.15 2.03
C HIS A 41 7.28 0.07 2.59
N PHE A 42 6.29 -0.67 2.08
CA PHE A 42 4.91 -0.53 2.56
C PHE A 42 4.75 -0.98 4.02
N LEU A 43 5.41 -2.06 4.43
CA LEU A 43 5.42 -2.45 5.84
C LEU A 43 5.92 -1.31 6.72
N ASP A 44 7.03 -0.72 6.34
CA ASP A 44 7.61 0.41 7.07
C ASP A 44 6.65 1.59 7.13
N ARG A 45 6.03 1.95 6.00
CA ARG A 45 5.09 3.07 5.97
C ARG A 45 3.84 2.81 6.82
N TRP A 46 3.25 1.61 6.74
CA TRP A 46 2.09 1.27 7.56
C TRP A 46 2.40 1.35 9.05
N GLU A 47 3.60 0.96 9.47
CA GLU A 47 3.96 0.93 10.90
C GLU A 47 4.41 2.27 11.42
N ARG A 48 4.94 3.15 10.58
CA ARG A 48 5.37 4.49 10.98
C ARG A 48 4.25 5.52 10.99
N ASP A 49 3.17 5.29 10.25
CA ASP A 49 2.17 6.33 10.06
C ASP A 49 0.77 5.82 10.36
N GLU A 50 0.31 6.15 11.54
CA GLU A 50 -1.02 5.79 12.02
C GLU A 50 -2.13 6.37 11.15
N ALA A 51 -1.94 7.56 10.58
CA ALA A 51 -2.96 8.21 9.76
C ALA A 51 -3.34 7.35 8.55
N LEU A 52 -2.37 6.68 7.94
CA LEU A 52 -2.64 5.81 6.79
C LEU A 52 -3.48 4.59 7.19
N VAL A 53 -3.19 3.99 8.34
CA VAL A 53 -3.96 2.85 8.85
C VAL A 53 -5.39 3.28 9.21
N VAL A 54 -5.55 4.44 9.84
CA VAL A 54 -6.86 5.01 10.15
C VAL A 54 -7.66 5.26 8.86
N LEU A 55 -7.02 5.82 7.84
CA LEU A 55 -7.67 6.05 6.55
C LEU A 55 -8.11 4.72 5.92
N LEU A 56 -7.28 3.70 5.94
CA LEU A 56 -7.63 2.38 5.43
C LEU A 56 -8.86 1.81 6.16
N ARG A 57 -8.84 1.85 7.47
CA ARG A 57 -9.97 1.37 8.27
C ARG A 57 -11.26 2.10 7.93
N SER A 58 -11.19 3.41 7.79
CA SER A 58 -12.34 4.25 7.50
C SER A 58 -12.84 4.08 6.07
N SER A 59 -11.98 3.70 5.14
CA SER A 59 -12.33 3.56 3.72
C SER A 59 -13.34 2.44 3.46
N THR A 60 -13.51 1.52 4.40
CA THR A 60 -14.49 0.43 4.28
C THR A 60 -15.93 0.88 4.50
N THR A 61 -16.14 2.00 5.18
CA THR A 61 -17.47 2.50 5.54
C THR A 61 -17.69 3.96 5.17
N ASN A 62 -16.66 4.68 4.73
CA ASN A 62 -16.73 6.09 4.43
C ASN A 62 -16.21 6.36 3.02
N ASP A 63 -17.10 6.89 2.18
CA ASP A 63 -16.81 7.09 0.75
C ASP A 63 -15.71 8.12 0.51
N GLU A 64 -15.68 9.18 1.31
CA GLU A 64 -14.64 10.20 1.21
C GLU A 64 -13.26 9.61 1.54
N ALA A 65 -13.17 8.79 2.59
CA ALA A 65 -11.94 8.10 2.93
C ALA A 65 -11.51 7.15 1.81
N ALA A 66 -12.46 6.43 1.21
CA ALA A 66 -12.17 5.55 0.09
C ALA A 66 -11.65 6.32 -1.13
N GLN A 67 -12.22 7.50 -1.42
CA GLN A 67 -11.75 8.35 -2.51
C GLN A 67 -10.30 8.83 -2.26
N ARG A 68 -9.98 9.21 -1.04
CA ARG A 68 -8.62 9.63 -0.67
C ARG A 68 -7.64 8.48 -0.84
N MET A 69 -8.01 7.29 -0.42
CA MET A 69 -7.17 6.10 -0.59
C MET A 69 -6.94 5.80 -2.08
N ARG A 70 -7.99 5.85 -2.90
CA ARG A 70 -7.86 5.68 -4.35
C ARG A 70 -6.91 6.71 -4.95
N LYS A 71 -7.02 7.96 -4.54
CA LYS A 71 -6.17 9.04 -5.04
C LYS A 71 -4.71 8.84 -4.66
N ILE A 72 -4.44 8.44 -3.43
CA ILE A 72 -3.07 8.16 -2.98
C ILE A 72 -2.41 7.11 -3.88
N PHE A 73 -3.07 6.00 -4.12
CA PHE A 73 -2.51 4.92 -4.92
C PHE A 73 -2.42 5.27 -6.40
N SER A 74 -3.43 5.93 -6.97
CA SER A 74 -3.41 6.31 -8.38
C SER A 74 -2.38 7.39 -8.68
N SER A 75 -2.15 8.33 -7.77
CA SER A 75 -1.21 9.42 -7.99
C SER A 75 0.22 9.09 -7.59
N GLN A 76 0.44 8.11 -6.70
CA GLN A 76 1.77 7.84 -6.16
C GLN A 76 2.31 6.47 -6.55
N LEU A 77 1.51 5.41 -6.57
CA LEU A 77 2.00 4.08 -6.94
C LEU A 77 2.00 3.86 -8.45
N ARG A 78 0.91 4.19 -9.12
CA ARG A 78 0.78 3.97 -10.56
C ARG A 78 1.92 4.61 -11.37
N PRO A 79 2.32 5.87 -11.13
CA PRO A 79 3.45 6.46 -11.87
C PRO A 79 4.77 5.73 -11.65
N VAL A 80 5.00 5.20 -10.45
CA VAL A 80 6.20 4.41 -10.15
C VAL A 80 6.21 3.15 -10.99
N ILE A 81 5.11 2.44 -11.05
CA ILE A 81 5.00 1.21 -11.85
C ILE A 81 5.15 1.52 -13.33
N ALA A 82 4.58 2.62 -13.80
CA ALA A 82 4.73 3.05 -15.20
C ALA A 82 6.18 3.30 -15.58
N LYS A 83 6.97 3.90 -14.68
CA LYS A 83 8.40 4.15 -14.92
C LYS A 83 9.23 2.88 -14.99
N LEU A 84 8.81 1.82 -14.32
CA LEU A 84 9.53 0.55 -14.35
C LEU A 84 9.38 -0.18 -15.69
N GLY A 85 8.59 0.37 -16.59
CA GLY A 85 8.48 -0.09 -17.96
C GLY A 85 7.59 -1.32 -18.09
N GLY A 86 6.45 -1.15 -18.62
CA GLY A 86 5.57 -2.26 -18.86
C GLY A 86 4.22 -1.78 -19.30
N ALA A 87 3.58 -2.60 -20.13
CA ALA A 87 2.19 -2.40 -20.48
C ALA A 87 1.33 -2.62 -19.25
N ASP A 88 0.15 -2.04 -19.25
CA ASP A 88 -0.86 -2.24 -18.20
C ASP A 88 -0.43 -1.73 -16.82
N ALA A 89 0.29 -0.62 -16.74
CA ALA A 89 0.76 -0.08 -15.47
C ALA A 89 -0.37 0.10 -14.44
N ALA A 90 -1.53 0.56 -14.87
CA ALA A 90 -2.67 0.75 -13.98
C ALA A 90 -3.15 -0.57 -13.36
N ARG A 91 -3.26 -1.63 -14.17
CA ARG A 91 -3.67 -2.96 -13.69
C ARG A 91 -2.64 -3.58 -12.77
N ARG A 92 -1.36 -3.48 -13.13
CA ARG A 92 -0.27 -4.00 -12.31
C ARG A 92 -0.20 -3.28 -10.97
N ALA A 93 -0.29 -1.96 -10.98
CA ALA A 93 -0.35 -1.17 -9.76
C ALA A 93 -1.57 -1.54 -8.90
N GLY A 94 -2.73 -1.76 -9.52
CA GLY A 94 -3.94 -2.20 -8.83
C GLY A 94 -3.75 -3.55 -8.15
N LEU A 95 -3.12 -4.51 -8.82
CA LEU A 95 -2.83 -5.83 -8.24
C LEU A 95 -1.84 -5.73 -7.08
N ILE A 96 -0.81 -4.92 -7.23
CA ILE A 96 0.14 -4.66 -6.14
C ILE A 96 -0.59 -4.04 -4.96
N ALA A 97 -1.46 -3.06 -5.22
CA ALA A 97 -2.28 -2.44 -4.19
C ALA A 97 -3.13 -3.47 -3.43
N THR A 98 -3.72 -4.46 -4.12
CA THR A 98 -4.49 -5.51 -3.43
C THR A 98 -3.66 -6.26 -2.40
N GLN A 99 -2.39 -6.50 -2.70
CA GLN A 99 -1.50 -7.21 -1.77
C GLN A 99 -1.10 -6.32 -0.59
N VAL A 100 -0.67 -5.10 -0.84
CA VAL A 100 -0.20 -4.23 0.24
C VAL A 100 -1.35 -3.70 1.11
N LEU A 101 -2.53 -3.45 0.54
CA LEU A 101 -3.72 -3.07 1.30
C LEU A 101 -4.28 -4.25 2.08
N GLY A 102 -4.34 -5.43 1.46
CA GLY A 102 -4.78 -6.65 2.13
C GLY A 102 -3.86 -7.01 3.29
N LEU A 103 -2.56 -6.89 3.10
CA LEU A 103 -1.59 -7.10 4.16
C LEU A 103 -1.85 -6.14 5.33
N ALA A 104 -2.03 -4.86 5.05
CA ALA A 104 -2.27 -3.86 6.08
C ALA A 104 -3.59 -4.14 6.83
N LEU A 105 -4.64 -4.48 6.09
CA LEU A 105 -5.92 -4.81 6.70
C LEU A 105 -5.80 -6.03 7.62
N CYS A 106 -5.15 -7.09 7.17
CA CYS A 106 -5.02 -8.33 7.92
C CYS A 106 -4.07 -8.20 9.12
N ARG A 107 -3.01 -7.41 8.98
CA ARG A 107 -1.98 -7.28 10.01
C ARG A 107 -2.31 -6.22 11.05
N TYR A 108 -2.85 -5.06 10.64
CA TYR A 108 -3.01 -3.90 11.52
C TYR A 108 -4.45 -3.62 11.91
N VAL A 109 -5.43 -4.02 11.13
CA VAL A 109 -6.84 -3.76 11.42
C VAL A 109 -7.50 -5.00 12.00
N LEU A 110 -7.51 -6.11 11.27
CA LEU A 110 -8.09 -7.38 11.73
C LEU A 110 -7.20 -8.12 12.72
N ARG A 111 -5.91 -7.89 12.63
CA ARG A 111 -4.91 -8.52 13.49
C ARG A 111 -5.02 -10.03 13.52
N LEU A 112 -5.03 -10.63 12.34
CA LEU A 112 -5.04 -12.09 12.22
C LEU A 112 -3.76 -12.66 12.85
N PRO A 113 -3.89 -13.53 13.87
CA PRO A 113 -2.71 -13.98 14.63
C PRO A 113 -1.57 -14.54 13.78
N PRO A 114 -1.80 -15.39 12.76
CA PRO A 114 -0.69 -15.87 11.93
C PRO A 114 0.04 -14.75 11.17
N VAL A 115 -0.67 -13.71 10.78
CA VAL A 115 -0.09 -12.59 10.03
C VAL A 115 0.66 -11.65 10.97
N VAL A 116 0.09 -11.38 12.15
CA VAL A 116 0.74 -10.55 13.17
C VAL A 116 2.03 -11.21 13.67
N ALA A 117 2.04 -12.55 13.77
CA ALA A 117 3.19 -13.29 14.27
C ALA A 117 4.38 -13.32 13.30
N MET A 118 4.15 -13.04 12.01
CA MET A 118 5.26 -13.02 11.04
C MET A 118 6.18 -11.83 11.30
N SER A 119 7.49 -12.07 11.19
CA SER A 119 8.45 -10.99 11.15
C SER A 119 8.34 -10.21 9.82
N HIS A 120 8.89 -9.01 9.77
CA HIS A 120 8.98 -8.26 8.51
C HIS A 120 9.68 -9.10 7.43
N GLU A 121 10.76 -9.76 7.79
CA GLU A 121 11.54 -10.58 6.86
C GLU A 121 10.70 -11.71 6.28
N GLU A 122 9.88 -12.38 7.11
CA GLU A 122 8.98 -13.42 6.63
C GLU A 122 7.93 -12.87 5.67
N VAL A 123 7.31 -11.75 6.01
CA VAL A 123 6.30 -11.12 5.14
C VAL A 123 6.92 -10.76 3.80
N VAL A 124 8.11 -10.16 3.81
CA VAL A 124 8.81 -9.80 2.56
C VAL A 124 9.16 -11.05 1.76
N ALA A 125 9.60 -12.12 2.43
CA ALA A 125 9.97 -13.37 1.76
C ALA A 125 8.78 -14.02 1.06
N TRP A 126 7.58 -13.95 1.66
CA TRP A 126 6.37 -14.50 1.05
C TRP A 126 5.76 -13.58 0.00
N LEU A 127 5.58 -12.30 0.32
CA LEU A 127 4.87 -11.37 -0.57
C LEU A 127 5.74 -10.74 -1.65
N GLY A 128 7.04 -10.62 -1.39
CA GLY A 128 7.96 -10.05 -2.38
C GLY A 128 7.87 -10.73 -3.74
N PRO A 129 8.00 -12.06 -3.82
CA PRO A 129 7.86 -12.78 -5.08
C PRO A 129 6.49 -12.62 -5.74
N THR A 130 5.43 -12.49 -4.96
CA THR A 130 4.08 -12.28 -5.50
C THR A 130 3.98 -10.90 -6.17
N VAL A 131 4.46 -9.87 -5.50
CA VAL A 131 4.50 -8.51 -6.07
C VAL A 131 5.43 -8.48 -7.28
N GLN A 132 6.57 -9.17 -7.22
CA GLN A 132 7.50 -9.28 -8.33
C GLN A 132 6.82 -9.88 -9.57
N ARG A 133 5.99 -10.89 -9.36
CA ARG A 133 5.23 -11.48 -10.46
C ARG A 133 4.30 -10.47 -11.12
N TYR A 134 3.64 -9.61 -10.35
CA TYR A 134 2.80 -8.56 -10.93
C TYR A 134 3.59 -7.54 -11.75
N LEU A 135 4.87 -7.36 -11.42
CA LEU A 135 5.75 -6.47 -12.19
C LEU A 135 6.24 -7.12 -13.47
N ASP A 136 6.57 -8.41 -13.44
CA ASP A 136 7.33 -9.08 -14.50
C ASP A 136 6.50 -9.99 -15.39
N ALA A 137 5.42 -10.56 -14.89
CA ALA A 137 4.64 -11.53 -15.65
C ALA A 137 4.01 -10.88 -16.89
N PRO A 138 3.97 -11.58 -18.02
CA PRO A 138 3.24 -11.11 -19.18
C PRO A 138 1.74 -11.07 -18.85
N ARG A 139 1.01 -10.26 -19.62
CA ARG A 139 -0.44 -10.20 -19.49
C ARG A 139 -1.04 -11.58 -19.77
N PRO A 140 -1.91 -12.09 -18.87
CA PRO A 140 -2.58 -13.36 -19.14
C PRO A 140 -3.41 -13.30 -20.42
N ALA A 141 -3.42 -14.38 -21.16
CA ALA A 141 -4.32 -14.55 -22.28
C ALA A 141 -5.72 -14.83 -21.73
N THR A 142 -6.65 -13.91 -21.98
CA THR A 142 -8.05 -14.05 -21.52
C THR A 142 -9.01 -14.00 -22.66
#